data_7c7b74de890359cdc056cd54657d751c
#
_entry.id   7c7b74de890359cdc056cd54657d751c
#
_cell.length_a   1.000
_cell.length_b   1.000
_cell.length_c   1.000
_cell.angle_alpha   90.00
_cell.angle_beta   90.00
_cell.angle_gamma   90.00
#
_symmetry.space_group_name_H-M   'P 1'
#
loop_
_entity.id
_entity.type
_entity.pdbx_description
1 polymer ?
#
loop_
_entity_poly.entity_id
_entity_poly.type
_entity_poly.pdbx_seq_one_letter_code
_entity_poly.pdbx_strand_id
1 'polypeptide(L)'
;MDKRGQFYLLAAIVIVGIIVGLSAVSNYSKKNVSIRLYDLGEELGIESEQIIGYGVYQEEDVNSLLENFTELYTEYVGEGKELYFVFGDDEEVSVATYSDITEVEISVDVGDKKIGGTIKKQEYKKEDYAPTGDNVEIDIGETKHQFELKPGENFYYIISQNIGGEEYVITN
;
A
#
# COMPACT_ATOMS: atom_id res chain seq x y z
N MET A 1 51.40 -28.71 -11.38
CA MET A 1 50.01 -28.44 -10.96
C MET A 1 49.14 -29.53 -11.49
N ASP A 2 48.39 -30.18 -10.59
CA ASP A 2 47.55 -31.31 -10.95
C ASP A 2 46.37 -30.83 -11.81
N LYS A 3 46.18 -31.41 -13.01
CA LYS A 3 45.14 -31.00 -13.97
C LYS A 3 43.73 -31.06 -13.37
N ARG A 4 43.53 -31.91 -12.35
CA ARG A 4 42.28 -32.01 -11.60
C ARG A 4 42.00 -30.77 -10.74
N GLY A 5 43.05 -30.21 -10.11
CA GLY A 5 42.92 -28.99 -9.31
C GLY A 5 42.51 -27.77 -10.14
N GLN A 6 43.00 -27.67 -11.38
CA GLN A 6 42.62 -26.58 -12.28
C GLN A 6 41.15 -26.62 -12.68
N PHE A 7 40.61 -27.85 -12.85
CA PHE A 7 39.19 -28.05 -13.19
C PHE A 7 38.25 -27.61 -12.05
N TYR A 8 38.61 -27.94 -10.82
CA TYR A 8 37.83 -27.51 -9.65
C TYR A 8 37.88 -25.99 -9.43
N LEU A 9 39.02 -25.38 -9.68
CA LEU A 9 39.17 -23.93 -9.57
C LEU A 9 38.31 -23.21 -10.63
N LEU A 10 38.32 -23.70 -11.86
CA LEU A 10 37.49 -23.16 -12.93
C LEU A 10 35.99 -23.32 -12.64
N ALA A 11 35.56 -24.50 -12.14
CA ALA A 11 34.20 -24.73 -11.74
C ALA A 11 33.77 -23.78 -10.59
N ALA A 12 34.62 -23.57 -9.60
CA ALA A 12 34.36 -22.64 -8.51
C ALA A 12 34.16 -21.18 -9.00
N ILE A 13 35.01 -20.72 -9.92
CA ILE A 13 34.88 -19.36 -10.50
C ILE A 13 33.56 -19.22 -11.25
N VAL A 14 33.15 -20.22 -12.02
CA VAL A 14 31.87 -20.22 -12.75
C VAL A 14 30.69 -20.15 -11.78
N ILE A 15 30.71 -20.97 -10.73
CA ILE A 15 29.65 -20.97 -9.71
C ILE A 15 29.53 -19.61 -9.02
N VAL A 16 30.67 -19.03 -8.60
CA VAL A 16 30.69 -17.69 -8.01
C VAL A 16 30.13 -16.63 -8.98
N GLY A 17 30.52 -16.71 -10.26
CA GLY A 17 29.99 -15.80 -11.29
C GLY A 17 28.47 -15.90 -11.45
N ILE A 18 27.92 -17.12 -11.41
CA ILE A 18 26.46 -17.33 -11.46
C ILE A 18 25.78 -16.75 -10.22
N ILE A 19 26.30 -17.00 -9.01
CA ILE A 19 25.74 -16.47 -7.77
C ILE A 19 25.73 -14.95 -7.75
N VAL A 20 26.83 -14.31 -8.14
CA VAL A 20 26.93 -12.84 -8.23
C VAL A 20 25.96 -12.28 -9.29
N GLY A 21 25.84 -12.95 -10.44
CA GLY A 21 24.90 -12.57 -11.49
C GLY A 21 23.44 -12.64 -11.02
N LEU A 22 23.05 -13.71 -10.34
CA LEU A 22 21.69 -13.87 -9.79
C LEU A 22 21.40 -12.83 -8.70
N SER A 23 22.37 -12.52 -7.83
CA SER A 23 22.21 -11.48 -6.82
C SER A 23 22.02 -10.10 -7.44
N ALA A 24 22.74 -9.79 -8.51
CA ALA A 24 22.60 -8.52 -9.22
C ALA A 24 21.21 -8.37 -9.87
N VAL A 25 20.69 -9.43 -10.49
CA VAL A 25 19.34 -9.45 -11.09
C VAL A 25 18.26 -9.29 -10.02
N SER A 26 18.38 -9.99 -8.89
CA SER A 26 17.46 -9.87 -7.76
C SER A 26 17.41 -8.44 -7.21
N ASN A 27 18.56 -7.81 -6.98
CA ASN A 27 18.63 -6.43 -6.49
C ASN A 27 18.06 -5.43 -7.51
N TYR A 28 18.26 -5.65 -8.81
CA TYR A 28 17.69 -4.79 -9.84
C TYR A 28 16.16 -4.91 -9.90
N SER A 29 15.62 -6.11 -9.77
CA SER A 29 14.18 -6.35 -9.71
C SER A 29 13.53 -5.63 -8.53
N LYS A 30 14.10 -5.76 -7.32
CA LYS A 30 13.60 -5.09 -6.10
C LYS A 30 13.59 -3.57 -6.25
N LYS A 31 14.66 -2.98 -6.81
CA LYS A 31 14.74 -1.54 -7.03
C LYS A 31 13.65 -1.02 -7.98
N ASN A 32 13.36 -1.75 -9.06
CA ASN A 32 12.32 -1.36 -10.01
C ASN A 32 10.92 -1.39 -9.40
N VAL A 33 10.64 -2.32 -8.50
CA VAL A 33 9.35 -2.40 -7.84
C VAL A 33 9.17 -1.25 -6.86
N SER A 34 10.18 -0.91 -6.07
CA SER A 34 10.13 0.25 -5.17
C SER A 34 9.86 1.56 -5.92
N ILE A 35 10.46 1.74 -7.10
CA ILE A 35 10.20 2.91 -7.97
C ILE A 35 8.73 2.92 -8.41
N ARG A 36 8.20 1.79 -8.87
CA ARG A 36 6.79 1.71 -9.31
C ARG A 36 5.80 1.98 -8.19
N LEU A 37 6.06 1.52 -6.97
CA LEU A 37 5.22 1.84 -5.83
C LEU A 37 5.24 3.33 -5.51
N TYR A 38 6.41 3.96 -5.58
CA TYR A 38 6.55 5.40 -5.39
C TYR A 38 5.77 6.19 -6.46
N ASP A 39 5.92 5.82 -7.73
CA ASP A 39 5.20 6.45 -8.84
C ASP A 39 3.68 6.32 -8.65
N LEU A 40 3.18 5.14 -8.21
CA LEU A 40 1.77 4.92 -7.90
C LEU A 40 1.29 5.80 -6.74
N GLY A 41 2.09 5.95 -5.69
CA GLY A 41 1.75 6.84 -4.58
C GLY A 41 1.68 8.30 -5.01
N GLU A 42 2.64 8.79 -5.80
CA GLU A 42 2.64 10.14 -6.33
C GLU A 42 1.40 10.40 -7.23
N GLU A 43 1.08 9.47 -8.13
CA GLU A 43 -0.10 9.52 -9.00
C GLU A 43 -1.38 9.58 -8.16
N LEU A 44 -1.52 8.69 -7.17
CA LEU A 44 -2.66 8.64 -6.27
C LEU A 44 -2.86 9.95 -5.49
N GLY A 45 -1.77 10.53 -4.99
CA GLY A 45 -1.81 11.83 -4.30
C GLY A 45 -2.31 12.95 -5.22
N ILE A 46 -1.77 13.05 -6.43
CA ILE A 46 -2.18 14.08 -7.40
C ILE A 46 -3.64 13.91 -7.81
N GLU A 47 -4.07 12.68 -8.12
CA GLU A 47 -5.43 12.43 -8.58
C GLU A 47 -6.47 12.66 -7.47
N SER A 48 -6.17 12.26 -6.23
CA SER A 48 -7.07 12.52 -5.09
C SER A 48 -7.25 14.01 -4.82
N GLU A 49 -6.19 14.82 -4.90
CA GLU A 49 -6.29 16.28 -4.78
C GLU A 49 -7.16 16.90 -5.88
N GLN A 50 -7.07 16.38 -7.11
CA GLN A 50 -7.91 16.86 -8.22
C GLN A 50 -9.39 16.51 -8.00
N ILE A 51 -9.69 15.32 -7.47
CA ILE A 51 -11.05 14.88 -7.17
C ILE A 51 -11.66 15.73 -6.07
N ILE A 52 -10.92 15.94 -4.97
CA ILE A 52 -11.35 16.82 -3.87
C ILE A 52 -11.61 18.22 -4.41
N GLY A 53 -10.65 18.80 -5.16
CA GLY A 53 -10.80 20.13 -5.74
C GLY A 53 -12.00 20.24 -6.68
N TYR A 54 -12.26 19.22 -7.48
CA TYR A 54 -13.44 19.16 -8.36
C TYR A 54 -14.73 19.08 -7.54
N GLY A 55 -14.83 18.17 -6.57
CA GLY A 55 -16.02 18.03 -5.74
C GLY A 55 -16.38 19.29 -4.97
N VAL A 56 -15.39 19.92 -4.32
CA VAL A 56 -15.57 21.18 -3.63
C VAL A 56 -16.02 22.30 -4.58
N TYR A 57 -15.42 22.40 -5.76
CA TYR A 57 -15.77 23.45 -6.74
C TYR A 57 -17.16 23.26 -7.33
N GLN A 58 -17.59 22.03 -7.56
CA GLN A 58 -18.90 21.72 -8.15
C GLN A 58 -20.01 21.55 -7.09
N GLU A 59 -19.69 21.66 -5.81
CA GLU A 59 -20.62 21.39 -4.70
C GLU A 59 -21.17 19.93 -4.75
N GLU A 60 -20.35 18.99 -5.21
CA GLU A 60 -20.65 17.55 -5.21
C GLU A 60 -20.21 16.88 -3.92
N ASP A 61 -20.76 15.71 -3.64
CA ASP A 61 -20.37 14.89 -2.50
C ASP A 61 -18.96 14.31 -2.71
N VAL A 62 -17.96 14.91 -2.05
CA VAL A 62 -16.55 14.53 -2.16
C VAL A 62 -16.32 13.10 -1.69
N ASN A 63 -17.01 12.67 -0.61
CA ASN A 63 -16.88 11.30 -0.11
C ASN A 63 -17.33 10.26 -1.14
N SER A 64 -18.44 10.49 -1.82
CA SER A 64 -18.91 9.63 -2.91
C SER A 64 -17.96 9.62 -4.10
N LEU A 65 -17.34 10.75 -4.43
CA LEU A 65 -16.32 10.81 -5.49
C LEU A 65 -15.06 10.04 -5.13
N LEU A 66 -14.57 10.18 -3.89
CA LEU A 66 -13.40 9.46 -3.39
C LEU A 66 -13.66 7.95 -3.26
N GLU A 67 -14.88 7.55 -2.87
CA GLU A 67 -15.27 6.14 -2.87
C GLU A 67 -15.17 5.52 -4.26
N ASN A 68 -15.81 6.13 -5.26
CA ASN A 68 -15.72 5.67 -6.64
C ASN A 68 -14.27 5.65 -7.16
N PHE A 69 -13.51 6.67 -6.82
CA PHE A 69 -12.10 6.75 -7.20
C PHE A 69 -11.26 5.62 -6.60
N THR A 70 -11.37 5.39 -5.30
CA THR A 70 -10.60 4.35 -4.62
C THR A 70 -10.96 2.95 -5.13
N GLU A 71 -12.24 2.67 -5.43
CA GLU A 71 -12.67 1.42 -6.04
C GLU A 71 -12.04 1.22 -7.43
N LEU A 72 -12.13 2.22 -8.32
CA LEU A 72 -11.52 2.17 -9.65
C LEU A 72 -9.99 2.08 -9.60
N TYR A 73 -9.37 2.77 -8.64
CA TYR A 73 -7.92 2.74 -8.48
C TYR A 73 -7.41 1.35 -8.06
N THR A 74 -8.17 0.60 -7.26
CA THR A 74 -7.81 -0.77 -6.90
C THR A 74 -7.78 -1.70 -8.12
N GLU A 75 -8.69 -1.51 -9.07
CA GLU A 75 -8.67 -2.26 -10.34
C GLU A 75 -7.47 -1.88 -11.21
N TYR A 76 -7.10 -0.60 -11.24
CA TYR A 76 -5.96 -0.09 -11.99
C TYR A 76 -4.62 -0.60 -11.47
N VAL A 77 -4.43 -0.61 -10.16
CA VAL A 77 -3.17 -1.01 -9.51
C VAL A 77 -2.85 -2.50 -9.71
N GLY A 78 -3.89 -3.33 -9.88
CA GLY A 78 -3.76 -4.75 -10.17
C GLY A 78 -3.34 -5.59 -8.96
N GLU A 79 -3.10 -6.88 -9.23
CA GLU A 79 -2.84 -7.91 -8.21
C GLU A 79 -1.51 -7.73 -7.47
N GLY A 80 -1.42 -8.32 -6.27
CA GLY A 80 -0.19 -8.44 -5.47
C GLY A 80 0.16 -7.19 -4.68
N LYS A 81 -0.79 -6.25 -4.51
CA LYS A 81 -0.65 -5.08 -3.66
C LYS A 81 -1.83 -4.99 -2.71
N GLU A 82 -1.55 -4.42 -1.54
CA GLU A 82 -2.56 -4.06 -0.56
C GLU A 82 -2.70 -2.55 -0.53
N LEU A 83 -3.94 -2.08 -0.56
CA LEU A 83 -4.25 -0.66 -0.52
C LEU A 83 -5.18 -0.38 0.65
N TYR A 84 -4.88 0.68 1.35
CA TYR A 84 -5.68 1.19 2.43
C TYR A 84 -5.90 2.68 2.18
N PHE A 85 -7.14 3.11 2.27
CA PHE A 85 -7.51 4.51 2.09
C PHE A 85 -8.27 5.00 3.31
N VAL A 86 -7.97 6.21 3.74
CA VAL A 86 -8.71 6.95 4.76
C VAL A 86 -9.13 8.26 4.15
N PHE A 87 -10.42 8.53 4.07
CA PHE A 87 -10.91 9.79 3.51
C PHE A 87 -12.19 10.24 4.22
N GLY A 88 -12.48 11.52 4.11
CA GLY A 88 -13.59 12.18 4.76
C GLY A 88 -13.18 13.42 5.53
N ASP A 89 -14.05 13.85 6.41
CA ASP A 89 -13.86 15.04 7.21
C ASP A 89 -13.82 14.75 8.73
N ASP A 90 -13.98 15.77 9.55
CA ASP A 90 -14.01 15.65 11.01
C ASP A 90 -15.34 15.12 11.57
N GLU A 91 -16.38 14.97 10.76
CA GLU A 91 -17.68 14.39 11.13
C GLU A 91 -17.81 12.92 10.74
N GLU A 92 -17.32 12.56 9.55
CA GLU A 92 -17.40 11.21 9.01
C GLU A 92 -16.12 10.81 8.26
N VAL A 93 -15.52 9.70 8.67
CA VAL A 93 -14.33 9.12 8.05
C VAL A 93 -14.65 7.77 7.46
N SER A 94 -14.33 7.59 6.19
CA SER A 94 -14.38 6.32 5.48
C SER A 94 -13.02 5.65 5.49
N VAL A 95 -12.99 4.37 5.81
CA VAL A 95 -11.81 3.51 5.65
C VAL A 95 -12.10 2.47 4.60
N ALA A 96 -11.40 2.54 3.48
CA ALA A 96 -11.50 1.56 2.41
C ALA A 96 -10.23 0.72 2.34
N THR A 97 -10.40 -0.58 2.16
CA THR A 97 -9.30 -1.53 2.13
C THR A 97 -9.43 -2.44 0.92
N TYR A 98 -8.30 -2.71 0.27
CA TYR A 98 -8.20 -3.69 -0.80
C TYR A 98 -6.98 -4.57 -0.53
N SER A 99 -7.19 -5.87 -0.43
CA SER A 99 -6.12 -6.83 -0.19
C SER A 99 -6.25 -8.06 -1.08
N ASP A 100 -5.12 -8.53 -1.58
CA ASP A 100 -4.98 -9.77 -2.36
C ASP A 100 -4.71 -10.99 -1.46
N ILE A 101 -4.60 -10.79 -0.14
CA ILE A 101 -4.26 -11.84 0.82
C ILE A 101 -5.50 -12.47 1.44
N THR A 102 -5.45 -13.80 1.61
CA THR A 102 -6.59 -14.63 1.97
C THR A 102 -7.11 -14.41 3.38
N GLU A 103 -6.29 -13.93 4.32
CA GLU A 103 -6.67 -13.63 5.71
C GLU A 103 -5.67 -12.61 6.30
N VAL A 104 -6.08 -11.34 6.40
CA VAL A 104 -5.39 -10.32 7.19
C VAL A 104 -6.34 -9.87 8.28
N GLU A 105 -5.89 -9.92 9.53
CA GLU A 105 -6.57 -9.23 10.61
C GLU A 105 -6.27 -7.74 10.50
N ILE A 106 -7.28 -6.95 10.16
CA ILE A 106 -7.20 -5.48 10.17
C ILE A 106 -7.85 -4.98 11.43
N SER A 107 -7.17 -4.12 12.15
CA SER A 107 -7.81 -3.34 13.20
C SER A 107 -7.69 -1.85 12.87
N VAL A 108 -8.84 -1.18 12.89
CA VAL A 108 -8.93 0.27 12.75
C VAL A 108 -9.27 0.84 14.12
N ASP A 109 -8.46 1.75 14.61
CA ASP A 109 -8.68 2.45 15.87
C ASP A 109 -9.14 3.88 15.56
N VAL A 110 -10.41 4.16 15.82
CA VAL A 110 -11.00 5.49 15.63
C VAL A 110 -11.44 5.98 16.99
N GLY A 111 -10.57 6.70 17.66
CA GLY A 111 -10.76 7.16 19.04
C GLY A 111 -10.87 6.00 20.03
N ASP A 112 -11.99 5.90 20.75
CA ASP A 112 -12.20 4.84 21.76
C ASP A 112 -12.72 3.51 21.20
N LYS A 113 -12.88 3.39 19.88
CA LYS A 113 -13.38 2.17 19.23
C LYS A 113 -12.29 1.49 18.42
N LYS A 114 -11.98 0.26 18.80
CA LYS A 114 -11.15 -0.66 18.01
C LYS A 114 -12.06 -1.62 17.23
N ILE A 115 -11.95 -1.59 15.91
CA ILE A 115 -12.78 -2.41 15.03
C ILE A 115 -11.85 -3.34 14.27
N GLY A 116 -12.06 -4.64 14.43
CA GLY A 116 -11.29 -5.68 13.75
C GLY A 116 -12.15 -6.43 12.74
N GLY A 117 -11.54 -6.84 11.63
CA GLY A 117 -12.19 -7.66 10.61
C GLY A 117 -11.19 -8.55 9.89
N THR A 118 -11.69 -9.65 9.30
CA THR A 118 -10.90 -10.54 8.43
C THR A 118 -11.28 -10.28 7.00
N ILE A 119 -10.29 -9.94 6.14
CA ILE A 119 -10.52 -9.72 4.71
C ILE A 119 -10.26 -11.02 3.93
N LYS A 120 -11.15 -11.31 2.98
CA LYS A 120 -10.98 -12.38 2.00
C LYS A 120 -10.31 -11.85 0.74
N LYS A 121 -9.69 -12.75 -0.01
CA LYS A 121 -8.94 -12.50 -1.23
C LYS A 121 -9.68 -11.56 -2.21
N GLN A 122 -9.01 -10.47 -2.63
CA GLN A 122 -9.48 -9.50 -3.64
C GLN A 122 -10.86 -8.88 -3.35
N GLU A 123 -11.06 -8.36 -2.15
CA GLU A 123 -12.29 -7.67 -1.80
C GLU A 123 -11.99 -6.21 -1.47
N TYR A 124 -12.68 -5.29 -2.14
CA TYR A 124 -12.78 -3.90 -1.72
C TYR A 124 -13.81 -3.83 -0.60
N LYS A 125 -13.41 -3.31 0.54
CA LYS A 125 -14.27 -3.13 1.70
C LYS A 125 -14.18 -1.70 2.19
N LYS A 126 -15.33 -1.04 2.34
CA LYS A 126 -15.43 0.29 2.93
C LYS A 126 -16.25 0.23 4.21
N GLU A 127 -15.82 0.93 5.22
CA GLU A 127 -16.56 1.14 6.45
C GLU A 127 -16.47 2.61 6.86
N ASP A 128 -17.62 3.17 7.32
CA ASP A 128 -17.72 4.57 7.72
C ASP A 128 -17.73 4.67 9.24
N TYR A 129 -17.01 5.66 9.77
CA TYR A 129 -16.82 5.88 11.20
C TYR A 129 -17.04 7.34 11.55
N ALA A 130 -17.69 7.58 12.70
CA ALA A 130 -17.67 8.92 13.33
C ALA A 130 -16.41 9.00 14.19
N PRO A 131 -15.43 9.86 13.84
CA PRO A 131 -14.18 9.96 14.59
C PRO A 131 -14.47 10.53 15.99
N THR A 132 -13.78 10.02 17.01
CA THR A 132 -13.87 10.53 18.39
C THR A 132 -12.65 11.36 18.79
N GLY A 133 -11.81 11.73 17.81
CA GLY A 133 -10.59 12.54 17.99
C GLY A 133 -9.99 12.88 16.65
N ASP A 134 -8.88 13.60 16.68
CA ASP A 134 -8.23 14.15 15.50
C ASP A 134 -7.29 13.15 14.80
N ASN A 135 -7.31 11.86 15.20
CA ASN A 135 -6.40 10.85 14.64
C ASN A 135 -7.14 9.58 14.27
N VAL A 136 -6.72 9.01 13.15
CA VAL A 136 -7.07 7.66 12.69
C VAL A 136 -5.82 6.80 12.72
N GLU A 137 -5.88 5.65 13.38
CA GLU A 137 -4.78 4.67 13.43
C GLU A 137 -5.19 3.40 12.67
N ILE A 138 -4.33 2.98 11.74
CA ILE A 138 -4.50 1.73 10.99
C ILE A 138 -3.34 0.80 11.34
N ASP A 139 -3.66 -0.38 11.84
CA ASP A 139 -2.70 -1.44 12.12
C ASP A 139 -2.61 -2.38 10.92
N ILE A 140 -1.43 -2.45 10.28
CA ILE A 140 -1.13 -3.38 9.19
C ILE A 140 -0.03 -4.32 9.66
N GLY A 141 -0.38 -5.58 9.92
CA GLY A 141 0.55 -6.52 10.53
C GLY A 141 1.07 -6.03 11.89
N GLU A 142 2.38 -5.80 11.99
CA GLU A 142 3.03 -5.29 13.21
C GLU A 142 3.25 -3.76 13.18
N THR A 143 2.89 -3.09 12.09
CA THR A 143 3.16 -1.66 11.88
C THR A 143 1.89 -0.84 12.07
N LYS A 144 2.02 0.26 12.83
CA LYS A 144 0.96 1.23 13.07
C LYS A 144 1.16 2.45 12.20
N HIS A 145 0.12 2.82 11.47
CA HIS A 145 0.07 4.03 10.67
C HIS A 145 -0.95 4.97 11.27
N GLN A 146 -0.52 6.19 11.61
CA GLN A 146 -1.35 7.20 12.25
C GLN A 146 -1.51 8.39 11.32
N PHE A 147 -2.75 8.82 11.10
CA PHE A 147 -3.11 9.97 10.28
C PHE A 147 -3.85 11.00 11.12
N GLU A 148 -3.44 12.26 11.01
CA GLU A 148 -4.08 13.39 11.69
C GLU A 148 -5.19 13.95 10.79
N LEU A 149 -6.43 13.93 11.27
CA LEU A 149 -7.56 14.53 10.58
C LEU A 149 -7.48 16.05 10.70
N LYS A 150 -7.52 16.72 9.56
CA LYS A 150 -7.53 18.18 9.47
C LYS A 150 -8.94 18.66 9.19
N PRO A 151 -9.31 19.90 9.60
CA PRO A 151 -10.57 20.47 9.19
C PRO A 151 -10.72 20.48 7.66
N GLY A 152 -11.84 20.01 7.15
CA GLY A 152 -12.13 19.84 5.74
C GLY A 152 -11.82 18.43 5.24
N GLU A 153 -11.82 18.26 3.93
CA GLU A 153 -11.64 16.96 3.30
C GLU A 153 -10.22 16.43 3.47
N ASN A 154 -10.12 15.20 3.95
CA ASN A 154 -8.86 14.48 4.12
C ASN A 154 -8.81 13.30 3.16
N PHE A 155 -7.60 12.98 2.69
CA PHE A 155 -7.33 11.76 1.94
C PHE A 155 -5.94 11.25 2.29
N TYR A 156 -5.89 10.05 2.86
CA TYR A 156 -4.66 9.34 3.19
C TYR A 156 -4.68 7.97 2.57
N TYR A 157 -3.51 7.46 2.24
CA TYR A 157 -3.37 6.13 1.67
C TYR A 157 -2.14 5.40 2.19
N ILE A 158 -2.22 4.08 2.15
CA ILE A 158 -1.10 3.18 2.33
C ILE A 158 -1.14 2.19 1.16
N ILE A 159 -0.01 2.06 0.47
CA ILE A 159 0.20 1.03 -0.55
C ILE A 159 1.28 0.10 -0.03
N SER A 160 0.97 -1.17 0.13
CA SER A 160 1.90 -2.21 0.56
C SER A 160 2.05 -3.28 -0.50
N GLN A 161 3.26 -3.82 -0.62
CA GLN A 161 3.56 -4.96 -1.49
C GLN A 161 4.66 -5.83 -0.87
N ASN A 162 4.42 -7.14 -0.80
CA ASN A 162 5.44 -8.10 -0.38
C ASN A 162 6.21 -8.64 -1.60
N ILE A 163 7.55 -8.54 -1.56
CA ILE A 163 8.42 -8.99 -2.64
C ILE A 163 9.58 -9.80 -2.06
N GLY A 164 9.53 -11.10 -2.29
CA GLY A 164 10.57 -11.99 -1.83
C GLY A 164 10.73 -12.03 -0.31
N GLY A 165 9.64 -11.82 0.44
CA GLY A 165 9.62 -11.80 1.90
C GLY A 165 9.99 -10.43 2.52
N GLU A 166 10.20 -9.41 1.72
CA GLU A 166 10.38 -8.02 2.17
C GLU A 166 9.11 -7.23 1.86
N GLU A 167 8.60 -6.51 2.84
CA GLU A 167 7.44 -5.63 2.68
C GLU A 167 7.90 -4.22 2.31
N TYR A 168 7.31 -3.69 1.26
CA TYR A 168 7.52 -2.32 0.77
C TYR A 168 6.25 -1.53 1.01
N VAL A 169 6.33 -0.43 1.74
CA VAL A 169 5.18 0.40 2.12
C VAL A 169 5.42 1.83 1.68
N ILE A 170 4.39 2.46 1.11
CA ILE A 170 4.32 3.89 0.78
C ILE A 170 3.06 4.47 1.39
N THR A 171 3.19 5.65 1.97
CA THR A 171 2.10 6.42 2.58
C THR A 171 2.31 7.90 2.28
N ASN A 172 1.25 8.71 2.28
CA ASN A 172 1.34 10.17 2.22
C ASN A 172 1.30 10.78 3.62
#